data_8b8c37b5c6589066850239ff5728bd47
#
_entry.id   8b8c37b5c6589066850239ff5728bd47
#
_cell.length_a   1.000
_cell.length_b   1.000
_cell.length_c   1.000
_cell.angle_alpha   90.00
_cell.angle_beta   90.00
_cell.angle_gamma   90.00
#
_symmetry.space_group_name_H-M   'P 1'
#
loop_
_entity.id
_entity.type
_entity.pdbx_description
1 polymer ?
#
loop_
_entity_poly.entity_id
_entity_poly.type
_entity_poly.pdbx_seq_one_letter_code
_entity_poly.pdbx_strand_id
1 'polypeptide(L)'
;TDCMVPFPNFPAHISMTKVDYVVEVDQIGDPKKIATGAAKPTTDMRKLMMADYCTQFVVNTPYFKDGFSYQTGVGGASIASTISLAKVMKERNIRMRFGVGGLTKPMCDLLINGQVDALLDTQDFDLAAVESVKDLHHFRISAGEYANPFNKGAVVNKLDFVILAALEVDVHFNCNVVVDSNGMITGAQGGHPDTAAGAKCAIVIAPLLQGRTPAICTDVTTVTTPGESVDVVITDYGIAINPKRQDLIEAMKDVDLPFKTIEELRDIAYSIAGEPQKVQFGDRVVGVIESRDGTIMDVVRQIKPFEFDD
;
A
#
# COMPACT_ATOMS: atom_id res chain seq x y z
N THR A 1 9.75 -25.85 5.80
CA THR A 1 8.35 -26.10 5.46
C THR A 1 7.75 -24.82 4.89
N ASP A 2 7.17 -24.90 3.70
CA ASP A 2 6.46 -23.79 3.06
C ASP A 2 5.07 -23.60 3.68
N CYS A 3 4.85 -24.13 4.86
CA CYS A 3 3.57 -24.09 5.55
C CYS A 3 3.56 -22.87 6.49
N MET A 4 2.78 -21.87 6.11
CA MET A 4 2.36 -20.86 7.05
C MET A 4 1.34 -21.49 7.98
N VAL A 5 1.65 -21.56 9.26
CA VAL A 5 0.67 -21.90 10.29
C VAL A 5 0.34 -20.59 11.00
N PRO A 6 -0.79 -19.95 10.69
CA PRO A 6 -1.25 -18.85 11.51
C PRO A 6 -1.56 -19.42 12.89
N PHE A 7 -0.89 -18.92 13.91
CA PHE A 7 -1.21 -19.27 15.29
C PHE A 7 -2.47 -18.51 15.69
N PRO A 8 -3.58 -19.19 15.94
CA PRO A 8 -4.79 -18.51 16.34
C PRO A 8 -4.56 -17.81 17.69
N ASN A 9 -4.73 -16.49 17.70
CA ASN A 9 -4.86 -15.68 18.90
C ASN A 9 -3.68 -15.68 19.89
N PHE A 10 -2.44 -15.85 19.44
CA PHE A 10 -1.31 -15.51 20.28
C PHE A 10 -1.23 -13.99 20.45
N PRO A 11 -1.25 -13.47 21.68
CA PRO A 11 -1.03 -12.06 21.91
C PRO A 11 0.35 -11.67 21.39
N ALA A 12 0.51 -10.43 20.94
CA ALA A 12 1.82 -9.90 20.58
C ALA A 12 2.77 -10.05 21.76
N HIS A 13 3.90 -10.75 21.55
CA HIS A 13 4.88 -11.00 22.61
C HIS A 13 6.08 -10.08 22.43
N ILE A 14 6.45 -9.45 23.52
CA ILE A 14 7.76 -8.79 23.68
C ILE A 14 8.52 -9.56 24.75
N SER A 15 9.75 -10.01 24.43
CA SER A 15 10.60 -10.65 25.44
C SER A 15 10.83 -9.70 26.62
N MET A 16 10.65 -10.20 27.83
CA MET A 16 10.93 -9.43 29.04
C MET A 16 12.36 -8.88 29.10
N THR A 17 13.30 -9.49 28.38
CA THR A 17 14.67 -8.97 28.27
C THR A 17 14.78 -7.68 27.46
N LYS A 18 13.72 -7.27 26.77
CA LYS A 18 13.61 -6.02 25.98
C LYS A 18 12.72 -4.98 26.65
N VAL A 19 12.25 -5.24 27.86
CA VAL A 19 11.39 -4.34 28.64
C VAL A 19 12.20 -3.72 29.74
N ASP A 20 12.46 -2.41 29.67
CA ASP A 20 13.22 -1.68 30.68
C ASP A 20 12.33 -1.22 31.81
N TYR A 21 11.09 -0.82 31.54
CA TYR A 21 10.15 -0.30 32.51
C TYR A 21 8.74 -0.82 32.27
N VAL A 22 8.05 -1.15 33.37
CA VAL A 22 6.62 -1.44 33.38
C VAL A 22 5.96 -0.38 34.25
N VAL A 23 5.03 0.39 33.67
CA VAL A 23 4.27 1.44 34.36
C VAL A 23 2.82 1.03 34.42
N GLU A 24 2.30 0.87 35.63
CA GLU A 24 0.87 0.62 35.86
C GLU A 24 0.12 1.95 35.83
N VAL A 25 -0.96 2.02 35.04
CA VAL A 25 -1.79 3.21 34.87
C VAL A 25 -3.25 2.81 34.85
N ASP A 26 -4.14 3.70 35.32
CA ASP A 26 -5.58 3.46 35.31
C ASP A 26 -6.17 3.42 33.91
N GLN A 27 -5.57 4.13 32.95
CA GLN A 27 -6.01 4.18 31.55
C GLN A 27 -4.83 4.40 30.59
N ILE A 28 -4.74 3.55 29.57
CA ILE A 28 -3.66 3.58 28.53
C ILE A 28 -3.94 4.61 27.42
N GLY A 29 -4.98 5.36 27.48
CA GLY A 29 -5.33 6.36 26.48
C GLY A 29 -6.81 6.36 26.16
N ASP A 30 -7.20 7.14 25.16
CA ASP A 30 -8.61 7.28 24.77
C ASP A 30 -8.88 6.44 23.50
N PRO A 31 -9.58 5.29 23.60
CA PRO A 31 -9.86 4.44 22.43
C PRO A 31 -10.73 5.12 21.38
N LYS A 32 -11.48 6.18 21.74
CA LYS A 32 -12.29 6.95 20.78
C LYS A 32 -11.45 7.68 19.75
N LYS A 33 -10.18 7.97 20.05
CA LYS A 33 -9.25 8.59 19.10
C LYS A 33 -8.82 7.66 17.97
N ILE A 34 -8.91 6.35 18.14
CA ILE A 34 -8.67 5.36 17.09
C ILE A 34 -9.76 5.46 16.00
N ALA A 35 -11.01 5.75 16.38
CA ALA A 35 -12.14 5.83 15.47
C ALA A 35 -12.08 7.02 14.48
N THR A 36 -11.26 8.02 14.75
CA THR A 36 -11.16 9.25 13.94
C THR A 36 -10.03 9.21 12.91
N GLY A 37 -9.37 8.07 12.76
CA GLY A 37 -8.23 7.87 11.86
C GLY A 37 -8.53 8.15 10.39
N ALA A 38 -7.48 8.09 9.57
CA ALA A 38 -7.51 8.35 8.12
C ALA A 38 -8.35 7.35 7.31
N ALA A 39 -8.76 6.24 7.91
CA ALA A 39 -9.49 5.14 7.28
C ALA A 39 -10.98 5.45 7.06
N LYS A 40 -11.28 6.46 6.22
CA LYS A 40 -12.66 6.81 5.84
C LYS A 40 -12.90 6.59 4.35
N PRO A 41 -14.09 6.07 3.96
CA PRO A 41 -14.50 6.06 2.56
C PRO A 41 -14.42 7.48 1.99
N THR A 42 -13.90 7.58 0.77
CA THR A 42 -13.78 8.86 0.08
C THR A 42 -15.09 9.25 -0.60
N THR A 43 -15.34 10.57 -0.71
CA THR A 43 -16.35 11.17 -1.58
C THR A 43 -15.72 11.95 -2.74
N ASP A 44 -14.40 12.00 -2.81
CA ASP A 44 -13.66 12.64 -3.90
C ASP A 44 -13.83 11.81 -5.18
N MET A 45 -14.43 12.44 -6.21
CA MET A 45 -14.74 11.78 -7.49
C MET A 45 -13.52 11.23 -8.20
N ARG A 46 -12.34 11.89 -8.08
CA ARG A 46 -11.09 11.40 -8.67
C ARG A 46 -10.64 10.09 -7.98
N LYS A 47 -10.73 10.05 -6.65
CA LYS A 47 -10.40 8.84 -5.87
C LYS A 47 -11.38 7.70 -6.14
N LEU A 48 -12.66 8.01 -6.34
CA LEU A 48 -13.66 7.01 -6.71
C LEU A 48 -13.40 6.46 -8.11
N MET A 49 -13.01 7.31 -9.06
CA MET A 49 -12.63 6.90 -10.42
C MET A 49 -11.39 5.99 -10.40
N MET A 50 -10.34 6.36 -9.66
CA MET A 50 -9.16 5.50 -9.49
C MET A 50 -9.53 4.16 -8.83
N ALA A 51 -10.45 4.16 -7.88
CA ALA A 51 -10.95 2.95 -7.23
C ALA A 51 -11.71 2.04 -8.20
N ASP A 52 -12.49 2.64 -9.10
CA ASP A 52 -13.17 1.91 -10.17
C ASP A 52 -12.16 1.31 -11.16
N TYR A 53 -11.20 2.09 -11.64
CA TYR A 53 -10.12 1.59 -12.49
C TYR A 53 -9.37 0.43 -11.84
N CYS A 54 -9.05 0.55 -10.55
CA CYS A 54 -8.38 -0.52 -9.80
C CYS A 54 -9.26 -1.78 -9.74
N THR A 55 -10.53 -1.64 -9.45
CA THR A 55 -11.47 -2.77 -9.40
C THR A 55 -11.58 -3.43 -10.76
N GLN A 56 -11.81 -2.65 -11.82
CA GLN A 56 -11.91 -3.16 -13.20
C GLN A 56 -10.61 -3.84 -13.63
N PHE A 57 -9.46 -3.28 -13.27
CA PHE A 57 -8.17 -3.90 -13.55
C PHE A 57 -8.05 -5.26 -12.84
N VAL A 58 -8.24 -5.31 -11.53
CA VAL A 58 -8.14 -6.53 -10.70
C VAL A 58 -9.00 -7.66 -11.24
N VAL A 59 -10.28 -7.38 -11.54
CA VAL A 59 -11.25 -8.41 -11.93
C VAL A 59 -11.05 -8.98 -13.34
N ASN A 60 -10.21 -8.34 -14.15
CA ASN A 60 -9.82 -8.80 -15.47
C ASN A 60 -8.42 -9.47 -15.49
N THR A 61 -7.72 -9.53 -14.35
CA THR A 61 -6.45 -10.28 -14.27
C THR A 61 -6.69 -11.78 -14.15
N PRO A 62 -5.72 -12.63 -14.54
CA PRO A 62 -5.80 -14.07 -14.34
C PRO A 62 -5.72 -14.50 -12.86
N TYR A 63 -5.39 -13.57 -11.97
CA TYR A 63 -5.25 -13.80 -10.53
C TYR A 63 -6.56 -13.63 -9.76
N PHE A 64 -7.55 -12.93 -10.33
CA PHE A 64 -8.88 -12.78 -9.74
C PHE A 64 -9.72 -14.04 -9.94
N LYS A 65 -9.62 -14.95 -9.01
CA LYS A 65 -10.33 -16.23 -8.99
C LYS A 65 -10.69 -16.60 -7.56
N ASP A 66 -11.60 -17.56 -7.40
CA ASP A 66 -11.96 -18.05 -6.07
C ASP A 66 -10.72 -18.49 -5.29
N GLY A 67 -10.62 -18.07 -4.03
CA GLY A 67 -9.48 -18.30 -3.17
C GLY A 67 -8.30 -17.34 -3.40
N PHE A 68 -8.45 -16.21 -4.10
CA PHE A 68 -7.41 -15.19 -4.18
C PHE A 68 -7.15 -14.54 -2.80
N SER A 69 -6.02 -13.87 -2.66
CA SER A 69 -5.64 -13.13 -1.45
C SER A 69 -5.39 -11.67 -1.75
N TYR A 70 -5.65 -10.82 -0.76
CA TYR A 70 -5.73 -9.38 -0.97
C TYR A 70 -5.20 -8.59 0.22
N GLN A 71 -4.51 -7.52 -0.10
CA GLN A 71 -4.12 -6.47 0.85
C GLN A 71 -4.47 -5.12 0.28
N THR A 72 -4.94 -4.21 1.13
CA THR A 72 -5.22 -2.83 0.76
C THR A 72 -4.57 -1.86 1.75
N GLY A 73 -4.17 -0.70 1.25
CA GLY A 73 -3.78 0.42 2.11
C GLY A 73 -5.00 1.11 2.73
N VAL A 74 -4.74 2.03 3.66
CA VAL A 74 -5.78 2.80 4.39
C VAL A 74 -6.20 4.09 3.67
N GLY A 75 -5.66 4.38 2.49
CA GLY A 75 -6.03 5.54 1.69
C GLY A 75 -7.47 5.46 1.15
N GLY A 76 -8.11 6.62 0.96
CA GLY A 76 -9.52 6.67 0.55
C GLY A 76 -9.82 5.95 -0.76
N ALA A 77 -8.93 5.99 -1.76
CA ALA A 77 -9.09 5.25 -3.02
C ALA A 77 -8.95 3.74 -2.80
N SER A 78 -7.98 3.30 -1.98
CA SER A 78 -7.76 1.89 -1.65
C SER A 78 -8.97 1.28 -0.91
N ILE A 79 -9.53 2.03 0.05
CA ILE A 79 -10.76 1.65 0.77
C ILE A 79 -11.94 1.55 -0.21
N ALA A 80 -12.10 2.52 -1.10
CA ALA A 80 -13.18 2.52 -2.10
C ALA A 80 -13.04 1.33 -3.08
N SER A 81 -11.80 0.99 -3.48
CA SER A 81 -11.53 -0.22 -4.29
C SER A 81 -11.97 -1.49 -3.59
N THR A 82 -11.69 -1.62 -2.30
CA THR A 82 -12.11 -2.79 -1.50
C THR A 82 -13.64 -2.92 -1.46
N ILE A 83 -14.35 -1.80 -1.25
CA ILE A 83 -15.82 -1.77 -1.23
C ILE A 83 -16.40 -2.13 -2.61
N SER A 84 -15.80 -1.62 -3.69
CA SER A 84 -16.21 -1.92 -5.05
C SER A 84 -15.95 -3.40 -5.41
N LEU A 85 -14.77 -3.91 -5.05
CA LEU A 85 -14.38 -5.30 -5.27
C LEU A 85 -15.30 -6.28 -4.54
N ALA A 86 -15.74 -5.94 -3.32
CA ALA A 86 -16.69 -6.74 -2.53
C ALA A 86 -18.01 -6.99 -3.28
N LYS A 87 -18.49 -5.99 -4.03
CA LYS A 87 -19.72 -6.12 -4.85
C LYS A 87 -19.51 -7.12 -5.99
N VAL A 88 -18.41 -6.98 -6.73
CA VAL A 88 -18.09 -7.90 -7.84
C VAL A 88 -17.86 -9.31 -7.35
N MET A 89 -17.19 -9.48 -6.22
CA MET A 89 -16.99 -10.79 -5.57
C MET A 89 -18.33 -11.46 -5.26
N LYS A 90 -19.28 -10.70 -4.70
CA LYS A 90 -20.64 -11.20 -4.41
C LYS A 90 -21.38 -11.60 -5.67
N GLU A 91 -21.35 -10.76 -6.72
CA GLU A 91 -22.02 -11.02 -7.99
C GLU A 91 -21.45 -12.26 -8.71
N ARG A 92 -20.13 -12.47 -8.64
CA ARG A 92 -19.44 -13.59 -9.29
C ARG A 92 -19.29 -14.81 -8.39
N ASN A 93 -19.79 -14.77 -7.14
CA ASN A 93 -19.63 -15.82 -6.12
C ASN A 93 -18.15 -16.21 -5.91
N ILE A 94 -17.27 -15.21 -5.84
CA ILE A 94 -15.84 -15.36 -5.58
C ILE A 94 -15.57 -14.96 -4.13
N ARG A 95 -14.72 -15.74 -3.44
CA ARG A 95 -14.29 -15.47 -2.06
C ARG A 95 -12.78 -15.30 -2.00
N MET A 96 -12.32 -14.49 -1.08
CA MET A 96 -10.92 -14.41 -0.71
C MET A 96 -10.56 -15.55 0.22
N ARG A 97 -9.39 -16.14 0.04
CA ARG A 97 -8.79 -17.07 1.00
C ARG A 97 -8.34 -16.34 2.25
N PHE A 98 -7.66 -15.20 2.09
CA PHE A 98 -7.32 -14.32 3.21
C PHE A 98 -7.17 -12.87 2.76
N GLY A 99 -7.47 -11.96 3.70
CA GLY A 99 -7.05 -10.57 3.68
C GLY A 99 -5.91 -10.36 4.68
N VAL A 100 -4.95 -9.47 4.41
CA VAL A 100 -3.78 -9.27 5.27
C VAL A 100 -3.38 -7.82 5.37
N GLY A 101 -2.63 -7.48 6.40
CA GLY A 101 -2.00 -6.17 6.62
C GLY A 101 -2.65 -5.39 7.74
N GLY A 102 -2.64 -4.07 7.62
CA GLY A 102 -3.41 -3.21 8.50
C GLY A 102 -4.88 -3.22 8.11
N LEU A 103 -5.76 -3.57 9.04
CA LEU A 103 -7.16 -3.80 8.75
C LEU A 103 -8.04 -2.58 9.02
N THR A 104 -9.08 -2.48 8.22
CA THR A 104 -10.12 -1.45 8.31
C THR A 104 -11.49 -2.09 8.20
N LYS A 105 -12.52 -1.34 8.58
CA LYS A 105 -13.92 -1.78 8.55
C LYS A 105 -14.31 -2.52 7.25
N PRO A 106 -14.00 -2.06 6.01
CA PRO A 106 -14.37 -2.79 4.79
C PRO A 106 -13.80 -4.20 4.71
N MET A 107 -12.58 -4.42 5.21
CA MET A 107 -12.01 -5.78 5.26
C MET A 107 -12.72 -6.65 6.30
N CYS A 108 -13.06 -6.08 7.45
CA CYS A 108 -13.84 -6.78 8.49
C CYS A 108 -15.26 -7.11 8.01
N ASP A 109 -15.88 -6.20 7.27
CA ASP A 109 -17.20 -6.44 6.65
C ASP A 109 -17.16 -7.64 5.67
N LEU A 110 -16.04 -7.85 4.94
CA LEU A 110 -15.87 -9.04 4.10
C LEU A 110 -15.89 -10.35 4.93
N LEU A 111 -15.26 -10.34 6.11
CA LEU A 111 -15.28 -11.49 7.01
C LEU A 111 -16.70 -11.77 7.52
N ILE A 112 -17.38 -10.76 8.04
CA ILE A 112 -18.75 -10.84 8.54
C ILE A 112 -19.72 -11.34 7.46
N ASN A 113 -19.52 -10.91 6.21
CA ASN A 113 -20.35 -11.31 5.05
C ASN A 113 -19.94 -12.64 4.43
N GLY A 114 -18.95 -13.35 4.98
CA GLY A 114 -18.47 -14.63 4.45
C GLY A 114 -17.78 -14.53 3.09
N GLN A 115 -17.26 -13.37 2.73
CA GLN A 115 -16.54 -13.11 1.47
C GLN A 115 -15.01 -13.29 1.59
N VAL A 116 -14.50 -13.44 2.81
CA VAL A 116 -13.12 -13.84 3.09
C VAL A 116 -13.10 -14.93 4.13
N ASP A 117 -12.20 -15.90 3.97
CA ASP A 117 -12.11 -17.03 4.90
C ASP A 117 -11.33 -16.69 6.17
N ALA A 118 -10.35 -15.79 6.09
CA ALA A 118 -9.55 -15.35 7.23
C ALA A 118 -9.01 -13.94 7.04
N LEU A 119 -8.83 -13.23 8.16
CA LEU A 119 -8.07 -11.99 8.23
C LEU A 119 -6.77 -12.23 9.01
N LEU A 120 -5.66 -11.75 8.46
CA LEU A 120 -4.33 -11.85 9.04
C LEU A 120 -3.85 -10.43 9.38
N ASP A 121 -4.07 -10.03 10.61
CA ASP A 121 -3.97 -8.65 11.06
C ASP A 121 -2.61 -8.34 11.68
N THR A 122 -1.98 -7.28 11.17
CA THR A 122 -0.75 -6.73 11.75
C THR A 122 -0.99 -5.44 12.52
N GLN A 123 -2.12 -4.76 12.25
CA GLN A 123 -2.47 -3.49 12.88
C GLN A 123 -3.95 -3.15 12.66
N ASP A 124 -4.65 -2.87 13.75
CA ASP A 124 -6.02 -2.34 13.72
C ASP A 124 -6.03 -0.83 13.44
N PHE A 125 -6.67 -0.39 12.35
CA PHE A 125 -6.74 1.03 11.98
C PHE A 125 -8.05 1.72 12.38
N ASP A 126 -9.06 0.95 12.78
CA ASP A 126 -10.32 1.49 13.27
C ASP A 126 -10.97 0.55 14.31
N LEU A 127 -12.02 1.06 14.97
CA LEU A 127 -12.72 0.28 16.02
C LEU A 127 -13.40 -0.98 15.48
N ALA A 128 -13.78 -1.01 14.22
CA ALA A 128 -14.36 -2.21 13.62
C ALA A 128 -13.33 -3.34 13.50
N ALA A 129 -12.07 -2.99 13.19
CA ALA A 129 -10.96 -3.94 13.19
C ALA A 129 -10.73 -4.49 14.61
N VAL A 130 -10.64 -3.62 15.61
CA VAL A 130 -10.49 -4.02 17.02
C VAL A 130 -11.62 -4.95 17.49
N GLU A 131 -12.87 -4.66 17.13
CA GLU A 131 -14.01 -5.52 17.47
C GLU A 131 -13.97 -6.85 16.72
N SER A 132 -13.50 -6.86 15.47
CA SER A 132 -13.40 -8.03 14.61
C SER A 132 -12.41 -9.08 15.16
N VAL A 133 -11.44 -8.69 15.99
CA VAL A 133 -10.47 -9.61 16.64
C VAL A 133 -11.17 -10.69 17.49
N LYS A 134 -12.43 -10.49 17.86
CA LYS A 134 -13.25 -11.49 18.58
C LYS A 134 -13.69 -12.66 17.68
N ASP A 135 -13.64 -12.51 16.36
CA ASP A 135 -13.96 -13.58 15.41
C ASP A 135 -12.83 -14.62 15.37
N LEU A 136 -13.19 -15.88 15.30
CA LEU A 136 -12.25 -17.01 15.26
C LEU A 136 -11.42 -17.06 13.97
N HIS A 137 -11.83 -16.37 12.92
CA HIS A 137 -11.14 -16.28 11.63
C HIS A 137 -10.36 -14.97 11.47
N HIS A 138 -10.28 -14.16 12.51
CA HIS A 138 -9.42 -12.97 12.58
C HIS A 138 -8.18 -13.28 13.43
N PHE A 139 -7.05 -13.43 12.76
CA PHE A 139 -5.78 -13.81 13.38
C PHE A 139 -4.84 -12.62 13.45
N ARG A 140 -4.37 -12.29 14.63
CA ARG A 140 -3.29 -11.32 14.81
C ARG A 140 -1.95 -12.00 14.54
N ILE A 141 -1.15 -11.41 13.67
CA ILE A 141 0.17 -11.91 13.29
C ILE A 141 1.25 -10.87 13.56
N SER A 142 2.47 -11.33 13.77
CA SER A 142 3.62 -10.42 13.91
C SER A 142 4.05 -9.84 12.57
N ALA A 143 4.79 -8.72 12.59
CA ALA A 143 5.43 -8.19 11.40
C ALA A 143 6.38 -9.19 10.74
N GLY A 144 7.00 -10.07 11.53
CA GLY A 144 7.87 -11.14 11.04
C GLY A 144 7.12 -12.23 10.27
N GLU A 145 5.91 -12.60 10.71
CA GLU A 145 5.03 -13.51 10.00
C GLU A 145 4.41 -12.85 8.77
N TYR A 146 4.16 -11.56 8.85
CA TYR A 146 3.60 -10.77 7.76
C TYR A 146 4.56 -10.65 6.59
N ALA A 147 5.77 -10.10 6.80
CA ALA A 147 6.58 -9.57 5.72
C ALA A 147 8.11 -9.77 5.87
N ASN A 148 8.61 -10.49 6.89
CA ASN A 148 10.03 -10.68 7.04
C ASN A 148 10.63 -11.45 5.85
N PRO A 149 11.59 -10.87 5.09
CA PRO A 149 12.16 -11.49 3.89
C PRO A 149 12.92 -12.78 4.19
N PHE A 150 13.44 -12.94 5.41
CA PHE A 150 14.14 -14.16 5.85
C PHE A 150 13.18 -15.26 6.32
N ASN A 151 11.89 -14.97 6.44
CA ASN A 151 10.85 -15.94 6.76
C ASN A 151 10.18 -16.44 5.48
N LYS A 152 10.53 -17.64 5.00
CA LYS A 152 9.92 -18.26 3.83
C LYS A 152 8.41 -18.44 3.95
N GLY A 153 7.90 -18.53 5.18
CA GLY A 153 6.48 -18.61 5.50
C GLY A 153 5.77 -17.26 5.60
N ALA A 154 6.46 -16.14 5.36
CA ALA A 154 5.83 -14.82 5.43
C ALA A 154 4.61 -14.72 4.51
N VAL A 155 3.53 -14.14 5.03
CA VAL A 155 2.22 -14.09 4.37
C VAL A 155 2.28 -13.42 3.01
N VAL A 156 3.10 -12.36 2.88
CA VAL A 156 3.27 -11.62 1.63
C VAL A 156 3.73 -12.50 0.46
N ASN A 157 4.44 -13.60 0.73
CA ASN A 157 4.88 -14.55 -0.29
C ASN A 157 3.71 -15.38 -0.90
N LYS A 158 2.52 -15.27 -0.35
CA LYS A 158 1.29 -15.94 -0.82
C LYS A 158 0.22 -14.94 -1.27
N LEU A 159 0.57 -13.66 -1.32
CA LEU A 159 -0.35 -12.58 -1.66
C LEU A 159 -0.55 -12.52 -3.18
N ASP A 160 -1.81 -12.48 -3.62
CA ASP A 160 -2.15 -12.34 -5.03
C ASP A 160 -2.18 -10.85 -5.42
N PHE A 161 -2.83 -10.00 -4.63
CA PHE A 161 -2.92 -8.56 -4.89
C PHE A 161 -2.53 -7.73 -3.68
N VAL A 162 -1.76 -6.67 -3.92
CA VAL A 162 -1.58 -5.59 -2.96
C VAL A 162 -1.91 -4.25 -3.62
N ILE A 163 -2.73 -3.44 -2.92
CA ILE A 163 -3.07 -2.08 -3.33
C ILE A 163 -2.34 -1.11 -2.40
N LEU A 164 -1.46 -0.33 -2.98
CA LEU A 164 -0.56 0.59 -2.31
C LEU A 164 -0.85 2.03 -2.75
N ALA A 165 -0.35 2.99 -1.98
CA ALA A 165 -0.37 4.40 -2.35
C ALA A 165 1.04 4.96 -2.35
N ALA A 166 1.31 6.00 -3.15
CA ALA A 166 2.59 6.68 -3.17
C ALA A 166 2.44 8.20 -3.14
N LEU A 167 3.46 8.89 -2.66
CA LEU A 167 3.62 10.35 -2.80
C LEU A 167 4.08 10.68 -4.22
N GLU A 168 5.05 9.90 -4.72
CA GLU A 168 5.63 10.04 -6.06
C GLU A 168 5.85 8.66 -6.66
N VAL A 169 5.74 8.58 -7.99
CA VAL A 169 6.15 7.42 -8.80
C VAL A 169 6.93 7.93 -10.00
N ASP A 170 8.10 7.39 -10.29
CA ASP A 170 8.87 7.79 -11.46
C ASP A 170 8.62 6.91 -12.69
N VAL A 171 9.23 7.30 -13.81
CA VAL A 171 9.12 6.59 -15.09
C VAL A 171 9.76 5.19 -15.07
N HIS A 172 10.49 4.85 -14.03
CA HIS A 172 11.03 3.52 -13.77
C HIS A 172 10.17 2.70 -12.80
N PHE A 173 8.98 3.22 -12.44
CA PHE A 173 8.05 2.65 -11.46
C PHE A 173 8.57 2.64 -10.01
N ASN A 174 9.70 3.31 -9.72
CA ASN A 174 10.12 3.49 -8.34
C ASN A 174 9.07 4.34 -7.59
N CYS A 175 8.83 4.00 -6.33
CA CYS A 175 7.89 4.76 -5.50
C CYS A 175 8.61 5.43 -4.34
N ASN A 176 8.13 6.62 -4.00
CA ASN A 176 8.44 7.35 -2.79
C ASN A 176 7.19 7.47 -1.92
N VAL A 177 7.30 7.05 -0.65
CA VAL A 177 6.23 7.14 0.36
C VAL A 177 6.70 7.84 1.65
N VAL A 178 7.92 8.38 1.67
CA VAL A 178 8.57 8.90 2.88
C VAL A 178 8.79 10.40 2.83
N VAL A 179 9.33 10.93 1.74
CA VAL A 179 9.73 12.33 1.62
C VAL A 179 8.77 13.08 0.71
N ASP A 180 8.16 14.15 1.21
CA ASP A 180 7.26 14.97 0.38
C ASP A 180 8.03 15.90 -0.58
N SER A 181 7.29 16.63 -1.42
CA SER A 181 7.83 17.58 -2.41
C SER A 181 8.60 18.77 -1.80
N ASN A 182 8.54 18.96 -0.48
CA ASN A 182 9.30 19.96 0.24
C ASN A 182 10.55 19.38 0.93
N GLY A 183 10.79 18.08 0.75
CA GLY A 183 11.90 17.35 1.37
C GLY A 183 11.66 16.97 2.83
N MET A 184 10.42 17.08 3.32
CA MET A 184 10.07 16.71 4.70
C MET A 184 9.74 15.21 4.78
N ILE A 185 10.21 14.56 5.85
CA ILE A 185 9.81 13.19 6.15
C ILE A 185 8.38 13.23 6.70
N THR A 186 7.43 12.66 5.95
CA THR A 186 6.00 12.66 6.27
C THR A 186 5.48 11.33 6.79
N GLY A 187 6.28 10.28 6.66
CA GLY A 187 5.89 8.92 7.06
C GLY A 187 7.04 7.95 7.03
N ALA A 188 6.71 6.68 7.06
CA ALA A 188 7.64 5.57 6.93
C ALA A 188 7.15 4.61 5.85
N GLN A 189 8.06 3.86 5.25
CA GLN A 189 7.71 2.89 4.20
C GLN A 189 6.87 1.71 4.73
N GLY A 190 7.02 1.34 6.02
CA GLY A 190 6.34 0.18 6.59
C GLY A 190 6.56 -1.09 5.77
N GLY A 191 5.49 -1.83 5.53
CA GLY A 191 5.51 -3.03 4.69
C GLY A 191 5.35 -2.77 3.18
N HIS A 192 5.40 -1.52 2.71
CA HIS A 192 5.17 -1.17 1.31
C HIS A 192 6.12 -1.92 0.34
N PRO A 193 7.47 -1.88 0.51
CA PRO A 193 8.39 -2.60 -0.37
C PRO A 193 8.26 -4.12 -0.24
N ASP A 194 8.00 -4.62 0.97
CA ASP A 194 7.89 -6.07 1.21
C ASP A 194 6.66 -6.68 0.55
N THR A 195 5.52 -6.00 0.65
CA THR A 195 4.27 -6.46 0.06
C THR A 195 4.28 -6.31 -1.46
N ALA A 196 4.88 -5.24 -1.97
CA ALA A 196 5.10 -5.07 -3.41
C ALA A 196 5.95 -6.22 -3.97
N ALA A 197 7.06 -6.55 -3.31
CA ALA A 197 7.95 -7.63 -3.74
C ALA A 197 7.34 -9.03 -3.57
N GLY A 198 6.46 -9.23 -2.59
CA GLY A 198 5.85 -10.54 -2.30
C GLY A 198 4.60 -10.86 -3.11
N ALA A 199 3.82 -9.85 -3.48
CA ALA A 199 2.56 -10.04 -4.19
C ALA A 199 2.76 -10.45 -5.66
N LYS A 200 1.81 -11.19 -6.20
CA LYS A 200 1.80 -11.53 -7.65
C LYS A 200 1.45 -10.31 -8.52
N CYS A 201 0.70 -9.37 -7.97
CA CYS A 201 0.33 -8.13 -8.64
C CYS A 201 0.32 -6.99 -7.62
N ALA A 202 1.32 -6.13 -7.70
CA ALA A 202 1.45 -4.93 -6.90
C ALA A 202 0.94 -3.71 -7.67
N ILE A 203 -0.15 -3.11 -7.16
CA ILE A 203 -0.84 -1.96 -7.76
C ILE A 203 -0.61 -0.74 -6.88
N VAL A 204 -0.07 0.32 -7.44
CA VAL A 204 0.07 1.62 -6.77
C VAL A 204 -1.01 2.57 -7.29
N ILE A 205 -1.80 3.12 -6.38
CA ILE A 205 -2.79 4.15 -6.68
C ILE A 205 -2.25 5.50 -6.21
N ALA A 206 -2.04 6.42 -7.13
CA ALA A 206 -1.63 7.78 -6.85
C ALA A 206 -2.38 8.75 -7.78
N PRO A 207 -2.95 9.88 -7.29
CA PRO A 207 -3.49 10.87 -8.20
C PRO A 207 -2.37 11.40 -9.11
N LEU A 208 -2.71 11.80 -10.34
CA LEU A 208 -1.71 12.36 -11.26
C LEU A 208 -0.99 13.57 -10.65
N LEU A 209 -1.75 14.38 -9.91
CA LEU A 209 -1.26 15.55 -9.16
C LEU A 209 -1.68 15.46 -7.70
N GLN A 210 -0.74 15.66 -6.79
CA GLN A 210 -1.02 15.89 -5.37
C GLN A 210 -1.05 17.40 -5.10
N GLY A 211 -2.27 17.96 -5.00
CA GLY A 211 -2.45 19.40 -4.99
C GLY A 211 -2.04 20.00 -6.35
N ARG A 212 -0.90 20.67 -6.38
CA ARG A 212 -0.31 21.27 -7.60
C ARG A 212 1.00 20.59 -8.03
N THR A 213 1.43 19.56 -7.33
CA THR A 213 2.69 18.88 -7.60
C THR A 213 2.44 17.59 -8.36
N PRO A 214 3.11 17.34 -9.51
CA PRO A 214 3.11 16.06 -10.17
C PRO A 214 3.48 14.91 -9.23
N ALA A 215 2.61 13.90 -9.15
CA ALA A 215 2.94 12.67 -8.42
C ALA A 215 3.61 11.65 -9.34
N ILE A 216 3.41 11.77 -10.66
CA ILE A 216 4.15 11.00 -11.66
C ILE A 216 5.27 11.90 -12.19
N CYS A 217 6.53 11.49 -12.00
CA CYS A 217 7.70 12.32 -12.24
C CYS A 217 8.80 11.56 -13.01
N THR A 218 9.86 12.28 -13.38
CA THR A 218 11.02 11.65 -14.07
C THR A 218 11.81 10.78 -13.09
N ASP A 219 12.12 11.32 -11.89
CA ASP A 219 12.81 10.61 -10.81
C ASP A 219 12.14 10.97 -9.49
N VAL A 220 11.88 10.00 -8.64
CA VAL A 220 11.36 10.23 -7.28
C VAL A 220 12.41 10.89 -6.40
N THR A 221 11.95 11.65 -5.41
CA THR A 221 12.83 12.31 -4.42
C THR A 221 13.66 11.31 -3.63
N THR A 222 13.09 10.16 -3.30
CA THR A 222 13.75 9.09 -2.55
C THR A 222 13.10 7.76 -2.94
N VAL A 223 13.92 6.78 -3.31
CA VAL A 223 13.40 5.44 -3.63
C VAL A 223 13.11 4.67 -2.34
N THR A 224 11.83 4.40 -2.09
CA THR A 224 11.38 3.62 -0.94
C THR A 224 10.80 2.26 -1.32
N THR A 225 10.40 2.09 -2.59
CA THR A 225 10.03 0.82 -3.18
C THR A 225 10.55 0.78 -4.60
N PRO A 226 11.40 -0.20 -4.94
CA PRO A 226 12.01 -0.29 -6.26
C PRO A 226 10.96 -0.66 -7.32
N GLY A 227 11.06 -0.06 -8.50
CA GLY A 227 10.13 -0.26 -9.60
C GLY A 227 10.05 -1.68 -10.14
N GLU A 228 11.06 -2.49 -9.88
CA GLU A 228 11.02 -3.93 -10.19
C GLU A 228 9.92 -4.67 -9.40
N SER A 229 9.49 -4.14 -8.26
CA SER A 229 8.43 -4.70 -7.41
C SER A 229 7.05 -4.10 -7.70
N VAL A 230 6.94 -3.08 -8.55
CA VAL A 230 5.68 -2.40 -8.88
C VAL A 230 5.22 -2.83 -10.26
N ASP A 231 4.01 -3.36 -10.35
CA ASP A 231 3.46 -3.91 -11.58
C ASP A 231 2.55 -2.95 -12.33
N VAL A 232 1.78 -2.15 -11.58
CA VAL A 232 0.77 -1.26 -12.15
C VAL A 232 0.71 0.04 -11.36
N VAL A 233 0.56 1.16 -12.08
CA VAL A 233 0.28 2.47 -11.51
C VAL A 233 -1.06 2.96 -12.02
N ILE A 234 -1.97 3.31 -11.10
CA ILE A 234 -3.32 3.80 -11.41
C ILE A 234 -3.44 5.24 -10.97
N THR A 235 -3.78 6.11 -11.90
CA THR A 235 -4.03 7.53 -11.67
C THR A 235 -5.46 7.90 -12.08
N ASP A 236 -5.88 9.09 -11.76
CA ASP A 236 -7.14 9.69 -12.26
C ASP A 236 -7.08 10.06 -13.77
N TYR A 237 -5.93 9.88 -14.44
CA TYR A 237 -5.76 10.13 -15.88
C TYR A 237 -5.46 8.86 -16.69
N GLY A 238 -5.27 7.73 -16.05
CA GLY A 238 -5.04 6.46 -16.74
C GLY A 238 -4.25 5.46 -15.92
N ILE A 239 -3.98 4.31 -16.54
CA ILE A 239 -3.35 3.13 -15.95
C ILE A 239 -2.08 2.83 -16.72
N ALA A 240 -0.94 2.77 -16.03
CA ALA A 240 0.32 2.31 -16.59
C ALA A 240 0.65 0.91 -16.07
N ILE A 241 0.86 -0.04 -16.97
CA ILE A 241 1.35 -1.38 -16.65
C ILE A 241 2.86 -1.38 -16.86
N ASN A 242 3.61 -1.88 -15.89
CA ASN A 242 5.06 -2.01 -16.02
C ASN A 242 5.40 -2.91 -17.22
N PRO A 243 6.24 -2.45 -18.15
CA PRO A 243 6.54 -3.20 -19.38
C PRO A 243 7.10 -4.61 -19.16
N LYS A 244 7.68 -4.91 -18.01
CA LYS A 244 8.13 -6.27 -17.66
C LYS A 244 6.97 -7.26 -17.47
N ARG A 245 5.72 -6.78 -17.23
CA ARG A 245 4.53 -7.58 -16.96
C ARG A 245 3.73 -7.88 -18.23
N GLN A 246 4.38 -8.60 -19.15
CA GLN A 246 3.75 -9.00 -20.41
C GLN A 246 2.49 -9.84 -20.23
N ASP A 247 2.40 -10.60 -19.14
CA ASP A 247 1.23 -11.37 -18.73
C ASP A 247 0.02 -10.48 -18.45
N LEU A 248 0.23 -9.35 -17.75
CA LEU A 248 -0.83 -8.37 -17.47
C LEU A 248 -1.19 -7.56 -18.71
N ILE A 249 -0.21 -7.17 -19.52
CA ILE A 249 -0.45 -6.45 -20.79
C ILE A 249 -1.32 -7.29 -21.71
N GLU A 250 -1.01 -8.57 -21.88
CA GLU A 250 -1.82 -9.48 -22.71
C GLU A 250 -3.22 -9.70 -22.14
N ALA A 251 -3.35 -9.84 -20.81
CA ALA A 251 -4.65 -9.99 -20.15
C ALA A 251 -5.57 -8.77 -20.32
N MET A 252 -4.99 -7.59 -20.51
CA MET A 252 -5.71 -6.31 -20.59
C MET A 252 -5.95 -5.81 -22.01
N LYS A 253 -5.45 -6.47 -23.05
CA LYS A 253 -5.48 -5.96 -24.43
C LYS A 253 -6.89 -5.66 -24.97
N ASP A 254 -7.89 -6.41 -24.52
CA ASP A 254 -9.29 -6.28 -24.95
C ASP A 254 -10.17 -5.61 -23.87
N VAL A 255 -9.58 -5.07 -22.81
CA VAL A 255 -10.29 -4.41 -21.73
C VAL A 255 -10.35 -2.92 -21.99
N ASP A 256 -11.57 -2.35 -21.98
CA ASP A 256 -11.80 -0.92 -22.19
C ASP A 256 -11.47 -0.12 -20.92
N LEU A 257 -10.16 0.16 -20.72
CA LEU A 257 -9.62 0.99 -19.66
C LEU A 257 -8.63 2.00 -20.25
N PRO A 258 -8.41 3.15 -19.61
CA PRO A 258 -7.58 4.23 -20.14
C PRO A 258 -6.08 3.92 -19.96
N PHE A 259 -5.56 2.91 -20.66
CA PHE A 259 -4.14 2.54 -20.61
C PHE A 259 -3.27 3.62 -21.24
N LYS A 260 -2.14 3.89 -20.58
CA LYS A 260 -1.08 4.81 -21.00
C LYS A 260 0.26 4.26 -20.59
N THR A 261 1.34 4.76 -21.21
CA THR A 261 2.66 4.54 -20.64
C THR A 261 2.87 5.42 -19.43
N ILE A 262 3.82 5.08 -18.58
CA ILE A 262 4.15 5.89 -17.40
C ILE A 262 4.71 7.26 -17.82
N GLU A 263 5.43 7.31 -18.95
CA GLU A 263 5.94 8.53 -19.56
C GLU A 263 4.81 9.45 -20.05
N GLU A 264 3.76 8.90 -20.67
CA GLU A 264 2.59 9.67 -21.08
C GLU A 264 1.89 10.29 -19.85
N LEU A 265 1.78 9.54 -18.75
CA LEU A 265 1.21 10.07 -17.52
C LEU A 265 2.06 11.20 -16.93
N ARG A 266 3.40 11.05 -16.90
CA ARG A 266 4.32 12.11 -16.50
C ARG A 266 4.16 13.34 -17.39
N ASP A 267 4.12 13.17 -18.70
CA ASP A 267 4.02 14.29 -19.65
C ASP A 267 2.71 15.05 -19.50
N ILE A 268 1.60 14.35 -19.24
CA ILE A 268 0.33 14.96 -18.90
C ILE A 268 0.46 15.76 -17.59
N ALA A 269 1.07 15.19 -16.54
CA ALA A 269 1.26 15.87 -15.27
C ALA A 269 2.07 17.16 -15.44
N TYR A 270 3.16 17.10 -16.20
CA TYR A 270 4.05 18.25 -16.47
C TYR A 270 3.38 19.29 -17.38
N SER A 271 2.52 18.89 -18.30
CA SER A 271 1.73 19.82 -19.13
C SER A 271 0.73 20.65 -18.30
N ILE A 272 0.23 20.09 -17.19
CA ILE A 272 -0.76 20.73 -16.32
C ILE A 272 -0.09 21.60 -15.26
N ALA A 273 0.95 21.08 -14.60
CA ALA A 273 1.53 21.70 -13.40
C ALA A 273 2.98 22.19 -13.57
N GLY A 274 3.60 21.90 -14.72
CA GLY A 274 5.03 22.10 -14.92
C GLY A 274 5.86 20.97 -14.31
N GLU A 275 7.13 20.92 -14.66
CA GLU A 275 8.10 20.04 -14.00
C GLU A 275 8.32 20.49 -12.55
N PRO A 276 8.26 19.58 -11.56
CA PRO A 276 8.43 19.96 -10.17
C PRO A 276 9.86 20.45 -9.91
N GLN A 277 9.96 21.54 -9.16
CA GLN A 277 11.27 22.02 -8.69
C GLN A 277 11.81 21.01 -7.67
N LYS A 278 13.01 20.47 -7.95
CA LYS A 278 13.68 19.55 -7.04
C LYS A 278 14.17 20.30 -5.80
N VAL A 279 13.88 19.71 -4.64
CA VAL A 279 14.41 20.20 -3.34
C VAL A 279 15.93 20.20 -3.39
N GLN A 280 16.54 21.28 -2.91
CA GLN A 280 17.99 21.36 -2.78
C GLN A 280 18.44 20.66 -1.50
N PHE A 281 19.11 19.54 -1.65
CA PHE A 281 19.67 18.80 -0.53
C PHE A 281 21.15 19.14 -0.30
N GLY A 282 21.55 19.11 0.98
CA GLY A 282 22.96 19.15 1.39
C GLY A 282 23.59 17.75 1.39
N ASP A 283 24.85 17.69 1.81
CA ASP A 283 25.61 16.43 1.83
C ASP A 283 25.32 15.56 3.06
N ARG A 284 24.71 16.13 4.11
CA ARG A 284 24.43 15.41 5.35
C ARG A 284 23.30 14.41 5.16
N VAL A 285 23.60 13.12 5.34
CA VAL A 285 22.61 12.05 5.40
C VAL A 285 21.93 12.09 6.77
N VAL A 286 20.59 12.13 6.78
CA VAL A 286 19.76 12.15 8.00
C VAL A 286 18.95 10.87 8.17
N GLY A 287 18.83 10.07 7.12
CA GLY A 287 18.17 8.77 7.13
C GLY A 287 18.69 7.86 6.02
N VAL A 288 18.51 6.57 6.22
CA VAL A 288 18.88 5.53 5.26
C VAL A 288 17.61 4.74 4.93
N ILE A 289 17.38 4.48 3.65
CA ILE A 289 16.33 3.58 3.19
C ILE A 289 16.96 2.21 2.97
N GLU A 290 16.62 1.29 3.85
CA GLU A 290 17.11 -0.08 3.81
C GLU A 290 16.14 -0.96 2.99
N SER A 291 16.70 -1.73 2.06
CA SER A 291 15.98 -2.75 1.33
C SER A 291 15.66 -3.94 2.24
N ARG A 292 14.69 -4.75 1.83
CA ARG A 292 14.26 -5.96 2.55
C ARG A 292 15.37 -7.00 2.77
N ASP A 293 16.46 -6.96 2.02
CA ASP A 293 17.62 -7.84 2.16
C ASP A 293 18.74 -7.25 3.03
N GLY A 294 18.52 -6.04 3.62
CA GLY A 294 19.46 -5.33 4.46
C GLY A 294 20.44 -4.45 3.69
N THR A 295 20.36 -4.38 2.36
CA THR A 295 21.16 -3.44 1.57
C THR A 295 20.58 -2.03 1.62
N ILE A 296 21.44 -1.01 1.45
CA ILE A 296 21.00 0.39 1.36
C ILE A 296 20.46 0.64 -0.05
N MET A 297 19.17 0.96 -0.14
CA MET A 297 18.50 1.28 -1.39
C MET A 297 18.65 2.75 -1.75
N ASP A 298 18.50 3.64 -0.76
CA ASP A 298 18.62 5.09 -0.93
C ASP A 298 18.90 5.79 0.39
N VAL A 299 19.06 7.13 0.36
CA VAL A 299 19.31 7.95 1.55
C VAL A 299 18.40 9.18 1.56
N VAL A 300 18.01 9.60 2.75
CA VAL A 300 17.37 10.91 2.98
C VAL A 300 18.44 11.89 3.40
N ARG A 301 18.51 13.04 2.72
CA ARG A 301 19.48 14.08 2.99
C ARG A 301 18.83 15.29 3.66
N GLN A 302 19.62 16.03 4.41
CA GLN A 302 19.19 17.30 5.00
C GLN A 302 18.90 18.31 3.88
N ILE A 303 17.79 19.02 3.99
CA ILE A 303 17.45 20.14 3.10
C ILE A 303 18.49 21.26 3.31
N LYS A 304 18.96 21.88 2.23
CA LYS A 304 19.75 23.12 2.33
C LYS A 304 18.88 24.23 2.91
N PRO A 305 19.41 25.07 3.81
CA PRO A 305 18.71 26.28 4.22
C PRO A 305 18.33 27.11 2.99
N PHE A 306 17.14 27.68 2.99
CA PHE A 306 16.79 28.69 1.99
C PHE A 306 17.70 29.89 2.19
N GLU A 307 18.52 30.20 1.20
CA GLU A 307 19.20 31.48 1.11
C GLU A 307 18.21 32.43 0.45
N PHE A 308 17.75 33.43 1.20
CA PHE A 308 17.03 34.57 0.61
C PHE A 308 18.09 35.45 -0.05
N ASP A 309 17.97 35.67 -1.34
CA ASP A 309 18.71 36.72 -2.02
C ASP A 309 18.27 38.07 -1.39
N ASP A 310 19.17 38.79 -0.74
CA ASP A 310 18.96 40.10 -0.13
C ASP A 310 18.66 41.21 -1.19
#